data_b8400d7c9e5d048f492f8e713846f36d
#
_entry.id   b8400d7c9e5d048f492f8e713846f36d
#
_cell.length_a   1.000
_cell.length_b   1.000
_cell.length_c   1.000
_cell.angle_alpha   90.00
_cell.angle_beta   90.00
_cell.angle_gamma   90.00
#
_symmetry.space_group_name_H-M   'P 1'
#
loop_
_entity.id
_entity.type
_entity.pdbx_description
1 polymer ?
#
loop_
_entity_poly.entity_id
_entity_poly.type
_entity_poly.pdbx_seq_one_letter_code
_entity_poly.pdbx_strand_id
1 'polypeptide(L)'
;MADTKASVYFVDTRSDAKTNIFVKIQKLIDTVNLADKIPNRALVAMKIHFGERGNTAFLRPSYVKPFVDAAKAAGALPFVTDCNTLYVGSRGESVSHLMTAHDHGFTPGAIGAPVIIADGLRGDYVSEVPISGELYDKVTIGADIVKSDFLICLTHFKGHEVSGFGGAVKNLGMGCAGRDGKLDQHSDVSPKVKKKTCIGCGRCRLFCPAGAITLDETASINPETCIGCGQCILTCPNGSIRIVWNSSTELFQKKMAEYSLGVVAGKEEQSLFFNFIINVTPQCDCLNFSDAPIVGDIGILASTDPVAIDQASADLVNKASGIVGTALTTNLAPGEDKFRGIYPHIDWSVQLSHGEKVGLGTREYELIEI
;
A
#
# COMPACT_ATOMS: atom_id res chain seq x y z
N MET A 1 -19.90 -24.58 5.84
CA MET A 1 -18.90 -24.45 4.76
C MET A 1 -17.62 -25.01 5.34
N ALA A 2 -16.90 -25.87 4.65
CA ALA A 2 -15.63 -26.40 5.18
C ALA A 2 -14.67 -25.20 5.35
N ASP A 3 -14.07 -25.10 6.54
CA ASP A 3 -12.99 -24.15 6.83
C ASP A 3 -11.79 -24.47 5.92
N THR A 4 -11.78 -23.94 4.71
CA THR A 4 -10.65 -24.11 3.80
C THR A 4 -9.64 -23.00 4.13
N LYS A 5 -8.56 -23.40 4.81
CA LYS A 5 -7.42 -22.54 5.05
C LYS A 5 -6.84 -22.05 3.73
N ALA A 6 -6.46 -20.77 3.68
CA ALA A 6 -5.77 -20.22 2.52
C ALA A 6 -4.33 -20.75 2.44
N SER A 7 -3.85 -21.10 1.25
CA SER A 7 -2.46 -21.50 1.05
C SER A 7 -1.56 -20.26 1.02
N VAL A 8 -0.51 -20.26 1.84
CA VAL A 8 0.54 -19.24 1.86
C VAL A 8 1.88 -19.93 1.63
N TYR A 9 2.47 -19.71 0.48
CA TYR A 9 3.78 -20.27 0.11
C TYR A 9 4.88 -19.39 0.66
N PHE A 10 5.95 -20.00 1.15
CA PHE A 10 7.06 -19.31 1.79
C PHE A 10 8.41 -19.79 1.29
N VAL A 11 9.32 -18.84 1.05
CA VAL A 11 10.75 -19.06 0.89
C VAL A 11 11.53 -18.17 1.86
N ASP A 12 12.56 -18.73 2.50
CA ASP A 12 13.43 -17.95 3.39
C ASP A 12 14.46 -17.10 2.60
N THR A 13 15.20 -16.23 3.29
CA THR A 13 16.28 -15.41 2.69
C THR A 13 17.63 -16.11 2.67
N ARG A 14 17.78 -17.32 3.25
CA ARG A 14 19.03 -18.06 3.24
C ARG A 14 19.42 -18.40 1.81
N SER A 15 20.63 -18.07 1.43
CA SER A 15 21.09 -18.20 0.04
C SER A 15 22.47 -18.86 -0.02
N ASP A 16 22.73 -19.56 -1.11
CA ASP A 16 24.05 -20.11 -1.45
C ASP A 16 24.35 -19.84 -2.95
N ALA A 17 25.46 -20.40 -3.45
CA ALA A 17 25.88 -20.17 -4.84
C ALA A 17 24.90 -20.74 -5.89
N LYS A 18 24.06 -21.71 -5.53
CA LYS A 18 23.08 -22.36 -6.44
C LYS A 18 21.67 -21.82 -6.25
N THR A 19 21.35 -21.37 -5.05
CA THR A 19 20.00 -20.97 -4.64
C THR A 19 20.06 -19.55 -4.04
N ASN A 20 20.10 -18.55 -4.90
CA ASN A 20 20.00 -17.14 -4.49
C ASN A 20 18.56 -16.68 -4.42
N ILE A 21 18.34 -15.45 -3.96
CA ILE A 21 16.99 -14.88 -3.76
C ILE A 21 16.17 -14.83 -5.06
N PHE A 22 16.78 -14.64 -6.22
CA PHE A 22 16.06 -14.59 -7.49
C PHE A 22 15.57 -15.97 -7.92
N VAL A 23 16.35 -17.04 -7.66
CA VAL A 23 15.91 -18.42 -7.83
C VAL A 23 14.70 -18.73 -6.95
N LYS A 24 14.71 -18.23 -5.71
CA LYS A 24 13.58 -18.38 -4.77
C LYS A 24 12.34 -17.60 -5.20
N ILE A 25 12.50 -16.37 -5.69
CA ILE A 25 11.40 -15.60 -6.27
C ILE A 25 10.81 -16.35 -7.47
N GLN A 26 11.65 -16.89 -8.36
CA GLN A 26 11.17 -17.70 -9.49
C GLN A 26 10.40 -18.92 -9.02
N LYS A 27 10.89 -19.62 -7.98
CA LYS A 27 10.19 -20.78 -7.42
C LYS A 27 8.80 -20.40 -6.88
N LEU A 28 8.66 -19.25 -6.20
CA LEU A 28 7.34 -18.73 -5.77
C LEU A 28 6.44 -18.45 -6.97
N ILE A 29 6.96 -17.75 -7.99
CA ILE A 29 6.23 -17.43 -9.24
C ILE A 29 5.70 -18.71 -9.90
N ASP A 30 6.54 -19.74 -10.00
CA ASP A 30 6.17 -21.03 -10.59
C ASP A 30 5.15 -21.78 -9.72
N THR A 31 5.33 -21.76 -8.40
CA THR A 31 4.44 -22.45 -7.46
C THR A 31 3.01 -21.88 -7.46
N VAL A 32 2.86 -20.56 -7.60
CA VAL A 32 1.52 -19.94 -7.71
C VAL A 32 0.95 -20.02 -9.14
N ASN A 33 1.66 -20.64 -10.06
CA ASN A 33 1.29 -20.79 -11.48
C ASN A 33 0.97 -19.43 -12.15
N LEU A 34 1.81 -18.42 -11.90
CA LEU A 34 1.59 -17.05 -12.38
C LEU A 34 1.34 -17.01 -13.89
N ALA A 35 2.14 -17.71 -14.68
CA ALA A 35 2.05 -17.70 -16.13
C ALA A 35 0.71 -18.25 -16.66
N ASP A 36 0.17 -19.28 -16.01
CA ASP A 36 -1.09 -19.92 -16.42
C ASP A 36 -2.31 -19.09 -16.00
N LYS A 37 -2.17 -18.26 -14.97
CA LYS A 37 -3.25 -17.38 -14.45
C LYS A 37 -3.42 -16.11 -15.27
N ILE A 38 -2.35 -15.62 -15.91
CA ILE A 38 -2.39 -14.35 -16.65
C ILE A 38 -2.91 -14.59 -18.08
N PRO A 39 -4.02 -13.97 -18.50
CA PRO A 39 -4.49 -14.08 -19.86
C PRO A 39 -3.49 -13.46 -20.85
N ASN A 40 -3.39 -14.06 -22.05
CA ASN A 40 -2.56 -13.49 -23.10
C ASN A 40 -3.03 -12.06 -23.46
N ARG A 41 -2.07 -11.14 -23.63
CA ARG A 41 -2.27 -9.70 -23.87
C ARG A 41 -2.94 -8.95 -22.72
N ALA A 42 -3.09 -9.55 -21.54
CA ALA A 42 -3.64 -8.88 -20.36
C ALA A 42 -2.78 -7.67 -19.96
N LEU A 43 -3.43 -6.58 -19.56
CA LEU A 43 -2.79 -5.45 -18.87
C LEU A 43 -2.59 -5.85 -17.41
N VAL A 44 -1.33 -6.05 -16.99
CA VAL A 44 -0.98 -6.50 -15.64
C VAL A 44 -0.49 -5.34 -14.80
N ALA A 45 -1.28 -4.93 -13.80
CA ALA A 45 -0.87 -3.94 -12.84
C ALA A 45 0.03 -4.59 -11.76
N MET A 46 1.29 -4.17 -11.69
CA MET A 46 2.20 -4.56 -10.60
C MET A 46 2.23 -3.46 -9.57
N LYS A 47 1.39 -3.59 -8.55
CA LYS A 47 1.26 -2.61 -7.47
C LYS A 47 2.45 -2.72 -6.52
N ILE A 48 3.13 -1.62 -6.33
CA ILE A 48 4.26 -1.49 -5.41
C ILE A 48 4.23 -0.12 -4.73
N HIS A 49 4.95 0.04 -3.63
CA HIS A 49 5.26 1.33 -3.03
C HIS A 49 6.67 1.76 -3.45
N PHE A 50 6.81 2.89 -4.15
CA PHE A 50 8.10 3.34 -4.68
C PHE A 50 9.05 3.93 -3.62
N GLY A 51 8.58 4.13 -2.38
CA GLY A 51 9.31 4.84 -1.32
C GLY A 51 9.19 6.36 -1.45
N GLU A 52 9.19 7.08 -0.32
CA GLU A 52 9.32 8.53 -0.31
C GLU A 52 10.78 8.92 -0.48
N ARG A 53 11.07 10.08 -1.09
CA ARG A 53 12.46 10.54 -1.28
C ARG A 53 13.17 10.66 0.06
N GLY A 54 14.34 10.00 0.20
CA GLY A 54 15.11 9.86 1.44
C GLY A 54 14.84 8.55 2.20
N ASN A 55 13.78 7.81 1.87
CA ASN A 55 13.60 6.44 2.33
C ASN A 55 14.56 5.49 1.60
N THR A 56 15.12 4.51 2.29
CA THR A 56 16.07 3.54 1.72
C THR A 56 15.65 2.08 1.93
N ALA A 57 14.51 1.87 2.61
CA ALA A 57 14.02 0.54 2.97
C ALA A 57 13.01 -0.04 1.96
N PHE A 58 12.50 0.78 1.04
CA PHE A 58 11.52 0.36 0.05
C PHE A 58 12.02 -0.84 -0.77
N LEU A 59 11.09 -1.59 -1.32
CA LEU A 59 11.38 -2.79 -2.12
C LEU A 59 12.25 -2.44 -3.34
N ARG A 60 13.38 -3.14 -3.47
CA ARG A 60 14.34 -2.86 -4.55
C ARG A 60 13.78 -3.16 -5.94
N PRO A 61 14.05 -2.33 -6.96
CA PRO A 61 13.62 -2.59 -8.34
C PRO A 61 14.01 -3.97 -8.88
N SER A 62 15.17 -4.50 -8.46
CA SER A 62 15.64 -5.82 -8.84
C SER A 62 14.71 -6.97 -8.44
N TYR A 63 13.93 -6.80 -7.37
CA TYR A 63 12.95 -7.80 -6.94
C TYR A 63 11.67 -7.76 -7.78
N VAL A 64 11.40 -6.65 -8.45
CA VAL A 64 10.22 -6.49 -9.33
C VAL A 64 10.44 -7.16 -10.69
N LYS A 65 11.66 -7.10 -11.19
CA LYS A 65 12.01 -7.58 -12.54
C LYS A 65 11.59 -9.04 -12.83
N PRO A 66 11.78 -10.02 -11.94
CA PRO A 66 11.34 -11.41 -12.18
C PRO A 66 9.84 -11.53 -12.48
N PHE A 67 9.00 -10.75 -11.80
CA PHE A 67 7.55 -10.73 -12.03
C PHE A 67 7.19 -10.10 -13.37
N VAL A 68 7.88 -9.02 -13.75
CA VAL A 68 7.74 -8.40 -15.07
C VAL A 68 8.12 -9.38 -16.17
N ASP A 69 9.24 -10.08 -16.02
CA ASP A 69 9.74 -11.05 -16.99
C ASP A 69 8.77 -12.25 -17.11
N ALA A 70 8.23 -12.75 -16.00
CA ALA A 70 7.24 -13.82 -15.98
C ALA A 70 5.92 -13.41 -16.66
N ALA A 71 5.40 -12.22 -16.39
CA ALA A 71 4.20 -11.71 -17.04
C ALA A 71 4.40 -11.54 -18.56
N LYS A 72 5.57 -11.03 -19.00
CA LYS A 72 5.91 -10.94 -20.41
C LYS A 72 6.03 -12.31 -21.08
N ALA A 73 6.63 -13.28 -20.37
CA ALA A 73 6.73 -14.65 -20.88
C ALA A 73 5.36 -15.31 -21.07
N ALA A 74 4.36 -14.93 -20.25
CA ALA A 74 2.96 -15.31 -20.44
C ALA A 74 2.25 -14.54 -21.59
N GLY A 75 2.95 -13.64 -22.30
CA GLY A 75 2.39 -12.83 -23.38
C GLY A 75 1.61 -11.62 -22.93
N ALA A 76 1.71 -11.21 -21.66
CA ALA A 76 1.01 -10.06 -21.10
C ALA A 76 1.77 -8.74 -21.27
N LEU A 77 1.11 -7.64 -20.94
CA LEU A 77 1.58 -6.28 -21.00
C LEU A 77 1.67 -5.69 -19.56
N PRO A 78 2.77 -5.98 -18.83
CA PRO A 78 2.92 -5.50 -17.45
C PRO A 78 3.28 -4.01 -17.40
N PHE A 79 2.77 -3.33 -16.37
CA PHE A 79 3.21 -2.02 -15.92
C PHE A 79 3.35 -1.99 -14.40
N VAL A 80 4.30 -1.21 -13.90
CA VAL A 80 4.51 -1.05 -12.45
C VAL A 80 3.83 0.23 -12.00
N THR A 81 3.11 0.19 -10.87
CA THR A 81 2.20 1.27 -10.50
C THR A 81 2.10 1.52 -9.00
N ASP A 82 1.74 2.76 -8.66
CA ASP A 82 1.26 3.26 -7.38
C ASP A 82 0.26 4.40 -7.64
N CYS A 83 -0.42 4.90 -6.61
CA CYS A 83 -1.22 6.12 -6.65
C CYS A 83 -0.56 7.24 -5.85
N ASN A 84 -0.88 8.49 -6.21
CA ASN A 84 -0.35 9.68 -5.57
C ASN A 84 -0.68 9.73 -4.08
N THR A 85 0.20 10.36 -3.30
CA THR A 85 -0.02 10.52 -1.86
C THR A 85 -0.98 11.67 -1.55
N LEU A 86 -1.61 11.61 -0.38
CA LEU A 86 -2.46 12.67 0.14
C LEU A 86 -1.63 13.84 0.68
N TYR A 87 -0.53 13.54 1.38
CA TYR A 87 0.33 14.54 2.00
C TYR A 87 1.28 15.21 1.00
N VAL A 88 1.78 16.37 1.37
CA VAL A 88 2.80 17.08 0.59
C VAL A 88 4.14 16.39 0.77
N GLY A 89 4.63 15.79 -0.32
CA GLY A 89 5.89 15.06 -0.39
C GLY A 89 6.34 14.95 -1.84
N SER A 90 7.31 14.10 -2.12
CA SER A 90 7.82 13.90 -3.48
C SER A 90 6.91 13.04 -4.36
N ARG A 91 5.81 12.50 -3.80
CA ARG A 91 4.83 11.67 -4.50
C ARG A 91 3.41 12.25 -4.47
N GLY A 92 3.30 13.58 -4.23
CA GLY A 92 2.00 14.24 -4.12
C GLY A 92 1.25 14.41 -5.44
N GLU A 93 1.94 14.34 -6.60
CA GLU A 93 1.38 14.39 -7.95
C GLU A 93 2.26 13.57 -8.90
N SER A 94 1.71 13.20 -10.08
CA SER A 94 2.35 12.17 -10.91
C SER A 94 3.73 12.55 -11.45
N VAL A 95 4.01 13.81 -11.71
CA VAL A 95 5.31 14.22 -12.29
C VAL A 95 6.44 13.97 -11.29
N SER A 96 6.30 14.51 -10.07
CA SER A 96 7.30 14.29 -9.01
C SER A 96 7.28 12.86 -8.48
N HIS A 97 6.12 12.20 -8.48
CA HIS A 97 6.00 10.80 -8.10
C HIS A 97 6.77 9.88 -9.06
N LEU A 98 6.59 10.07 -10.36
CA LEU A 98 7.33 9.33 -11.39
C LEU A 98 8.83 9.59 -11.30
N MET A 99 9.24 10.85 -11.09
CA MET A 99 10.65 11.18 -10.90
C MET A 99 11.23 10.54 -9.64
N THR A 100 10.47 10.48 -8.54
CA THR A 100 10.89 9.79 -7.32
C THR A 100 11.06 8.28 -7.57
N ALA A 101 10.13 7.66 -8.29
CA ALA A 101 10.27 6.25 -8.69
C ALA A 101 11.53 6.02 -9.54
N HIS A 102 11.82 6.91 -10.49
CA HIS A 102 13.05 6.85 -11.31
C HIS A 102 14.31 7.05 -10.47
N ASP A 103 14.34 8.03 -9.56
CA ASP A 103 15.48 8.26 -8.64
C ASP A 103 15.77 7.03 -7.76
N HIS A 104 14.72 6.27 -7.43
CA HIS A 104 14.82 5.01 -6.69
C HIS A 104 15.10 3.78 -7.58
N GLY A 105 15.35 4.00 -8.88
CA GLY A 105 15.76 2.96 -9.82
C GLY A 105 14.61 2.23 -10.53
N PHE A 106 13.36 2.62 -10.33
CA PHE A 106 12.23 2.05 -11.08
C PHE A 106 12.14 2.69 -12.46
N THR A 107 13.10 2.36 -13.31
CA THR A 107 13.13 2.81 -14.70
C THR A 107 12.77 1.66 -15.65
N PRO A 108 12.19 1.94 -16.83
CA PRO A 108 11.88 0.90 -17.81
C PRO A 108 13.09 0.04 -18.19
N GLY A 109 14.29 0.63 -18.20
CA GLY A 109 15.53 -0.11 -18.45
C GLY A 109 15.92 -1.07 -17.34
N ALA A 110 15.66 -0.71 -16.07
CA ALA A 110 16.01 -1.54 -14.92
C ALA A 110 15.00 -2.66 -14.65
N ILE A 111 13.69 -2.32 -14.72
CA ILE A 111 12.60 -3.26 -14.36
C ILE A 111 11.98 -3.95 -15.58
N GLY A 112 12.22 -3.47 -16.79
CA GLY A 112 11.68 -4.06 -18.01
C GLY A 112 10.23 -3.69 -18.35
N ALA A 113 9.57 -2.79 -17.60
CA ALA A 113 8.20 -2.35 -17.82
C ALA A 113 8.04 -0.84 -17.62
N PRO A 114 7.02 -0.18 -18.21
CA PRO A 114 6.74 1.21 -17.91
C PRO A 114 6.26 1.38 -16.47
N VAL A 115 6.49 2.58 -15.90
CA VAL A 115 5.88 3.02 -14.65
C VAL A 115 4.71 3.95 -14.99
N ILE A 116 3.55 3.67 -14.43
CA ILE A 116 2.31 4.44 -14.60
C ILE A 116 1.78 4.79 -13.21
N ILE A 117 1.45 6.06 -12.98
CA ILE A 117 0.77 6.50 -11.75
C ILE A 117 -0.73 6.42 -11.97
N ALA A 118 -1.36 5.45 -11.33
CA ALA A 118 -2.68 4.91 -11.71
C ALA A 118 -3.87 5.85 -11.46
N ASP A 119 -3.70 6.89 -10.64
CA ASP A 119 -4.73 7.87 -10.31
C ASP A 119 -4.54 9.22 -11.05
N GLY A 120 -3.74 9.23 -12.12
CA GLY A 120 -3.55 10.38 -13.00
C GLY A 120 -2.74 11.52 -12.38
N LEU A 121 -2.65 12.66 -13.11
CA LEU A 121 -1.74 13.75 -12.78
C LEU A 121 -1.91 14.31 -11.36
N ARG A 122 -3.13 14.36 -10.84
CA ARG A 122 -3.45 15.02 -9.57
C ARG A 122 -4.08 14.08 -8.53
N GLY A 123 -4.12 12.78 -8.78
CA GLY A 123 -4.74 11.81 -7.90
C GLY A 123 -6.27 11.81 -7.92
N ASP A 124 -6.85 12.28 -9.01
CA ASP A 124 -8.29 12.42 -9.25
C ASP A 124 -8.82 11.60 -10.45
N TYR A 125 -7.94 10.87 -11.13
CA TYR A 125 -8.34 9.89 -12.13
C TYR A 125 -8.66 8.56 -11.44
N VAL A 126 -9.91 8.44 -10.99
CA VAL A 126 -10.40 7.32 -10.17
C VAL A 126 -11.62 6.67 -10.79
N SER A 127 -11.86 5.43 -10.42
CA SER A 127 -13.12 4.71 -10.67
C SER A 127 -13.81 4.47 -9.34
N GLU A 128 -15.12 4.69 -9.29
CA GLU A 128 -15.96 4.23 -8.19
C GLU A 128 -16.20 2.72 -8.35
N VAL A 129 -15.89 1.97 -7.31
CA VAL A 129 -16.06 0.51 -7.28
C VAL A 129 -17.11 0.17 -6.23
N PRO A 130 -18.23 -0.45 -6.59
CA PRO A 130 -19.21 -0.91 -5.63
C PRO A 130 -18.63 -2.07 -4.80
N ILE A 131 -18.90 -2.06 -3.51
CA ILE A 131 -18.52 -3.12 -2.56
C ILE A 131 -19.69 -3.40 -1.62
N SER A 132 -19.60 -4.53 -0.92
CA SER A 132 -20.51 -4.87 0.17
C SER A 132 -19.77 -4.75 1.50
N GLY A 133 -19.32 -3.53 1.82
CA GLY A 133 -18.63 -3.23 3.06
C GLY A 133 -19.59 -2.99 4.24
N GLU A 134 -19.06 -2.81 5.41
CA GLU A 134 -19.80 -2.37 6.60
C GLU A 134 -19.87 -0.85 6.70
N LEU A 135 -18.81 -0.16 6.22
CA LEU A 135 -18.66 1.29 6.26
C LEU A 135 -18.97 1.95 4.91
N TYR A 136 -18.79 1.21 3.82
CA TYR A 136 -18.93 1.73 2.46
C TYR A 136 -19.73 0.80 1.55
N ASP A 137 -20.60 1.40 0.74
CA ASP A 137 -21.26 0.73 -0.39
C ASP A 137 -20.42 0.84 -1.68
N LYS A 138 -19.48 1.78 -1.73
CA LYS A 138 -18.55 2.00 -2.84
C LYS A 138 -17.29 2.72 -2.35
N VAL A 139 -16.18 2.50 -3.05
CA VAL A 139 -14.89 3.14 -2.80
C VAL A 139 -14.28 3.70 -4.09
N THR A 140 -13.35 4.66 -3.96
CA THR A 140 -12.66 5.29 -5.10
C THR A 140 -11.23 4.74 -5.23
N ILE A 141 -10.97 4.08 -6.34
CA ILE A 141 -9.70 3.42 -6.65
C ILE A 141 -9.07 4.05 -7.89
N GLY A 142 -7.74 4.15 -7.95
CA GLY A 142 -7.01 4.62 -9.13
C GLY A 142 -7.45 3.88 -10.40
N ALA A 143 -7.89 4.64 -11.41
CA ALA A 143 -8.62 4.08 -12.54
C ALA A 143 -7.81 3.05 -13.34
N ASP A 144 -6.50 3.21 -13.48
CA ASP A 144 -5.69 2.24 -14.23
C ASP A 144 -5.53 0.90 -13.50
N ILE A 145 -5.64 0.88 -12.16
CA ILE A 145 -5.68 -0.37 -11.38
C ILE A 145 -7.02 -1.08 -11.63
N VAL A 146 -8.13 -0.36 -11.58
CA VAL A 146 -9.46 -0.94 -11.84
C VAL A 146 -9.55 -1.48 -13.27
N LYS A 147 -8.98 -0.78 -14.24
CA LYS A 147 -9.02 -1.13 -15.67
C LYS A 147 -8.00 -2.20 -16.08
N SER A 148 -7.06 -2.57 -15.19
CA SER A 148 -6.15 -3.67 -15.47
C SER A 148 -6.88 -5.01 -15.45
N ASP A 149 -6.39 -5.99 -16.22
CA ASP A 149 -6.97 -7.32 -16.32
C ASP A 149 -6.48 -8.26 -15.22
N PHE A 150 -5.30 -7.98 -14.67
CA PHE A 150 -4.66 -8.79 -13.64
C PHE A 150 -3.88 -7.89 -12.67
N LEU A 151 -3.87 -8.25 -11.39
CA LEU A 151 -3.18 -7.52 -10.33
C LEU A 151 -2.11 -8.38 -9.66
N ILE A 152 -0.88 -7.89 -9.61
CA ILE A 152 0.20 -8.44 -8.78
C ILE A 152 0.56 -7.39 -7.73
N CYS A 153 0.34 -7.70 -6.46
CA CYS A 153 0.68 -6.81 -5.36
C CYS A 153 2.02 -7.23 -4.74
N LEU A 154 3.05 -6.41 -4.94
CA LEU A 154 4.39 -6.62 -4.38
C LEU A 154 4.55 -5.71 -3.16
N THR A 155 4.63 -6.30 -1.99
CA THR A 155 4.57 -5.56 -0.73
C THR A 155 5.86 -5.70 0.07
N HIS A 156 6.48 -4.59 0.42
CA HIS A 156 7.42 -4.51 1.52
C HIS A 156 6.63 -4.60 2.82
N PHE A 157 6.84 -5.66 3.60
CA PHE A 157 6.17 -5.84 4.89
C PHE A 157 6.97 -5.16 6.00
N LYS A 158 6.38 -4.23 6.74
CA LYS A 158 7.07 -3.36 7.71
C LYS A 158 6.11 -2.83 8.77
N GLY A 159 6.66 -2.21 9.82
CA GLY A 159 5.89 -1.47 10.82
C GLY A 159 5.12 -0.28 10.24
N HIS A 160 4.12 0.18 10.98
CA HIS A 160 3.30 1.34 10.63
C HIS A 160 2.66 1.98 11.86
N GLU A 161 2.80 3.29 12.00
CA GLU A 161 2.43 4.08 13.18
C GLU A 161 0.92 4.19 13.45
N VAL A 162 0.06 3.80 12.51
CA VAL A 162 -1.41 3.87 12.67
C VAL A 162 -2.06 2.49 12.60
N SER A 163 -1.49 1.55 11.88
CA SER A 163 -2.03 0.19 11.70
C SER A 163 -1.19 -0.92 12.33
N GLY A 164 -0.13 -0.58 13.07
CA GLY A 164 0.82 -1.52 13.65
C GLY A 164 1.82 -2.04 12.62
N PHE A 165 1.33 -2.58 11.50
CA PHE A 165 2.14 -2.94 10.34
C PHE A 165 1.45 -2.52 9.03
N GLY A 166 2.23 -2.49 7.95
CA GLY A 166 1.75 -2.33 6.58
C GLY A 166 2.14 -3.53 5.74
N GLY A 167 1.15 -4.30 5.32
CA GLY A 167 1.24 -5.47 4.47
C GLY A 167 0.47 -5.29 3.16
N ALA A 168 -0.01 -6.41 2.58
CA ALA A 168 -0.80 -6.42 1.35
C ALA A 168 -2.09 -5.61 1.50
N VAL A 169 -2.83 -5.78 2.61
CA VAL A 169 -4.06 -5.03 2.89
C VAL A 169 -3.80 -3.52 2.82
N LYS A 170 -2.72 -3.03 3.44
CA LYS A 170 -2.38 -1.61 3.38
C LYS A 170 -1.92 -1.17 1.99
N ASN A 171 -1.12 -1.99 1.31
CA ASN A 171 -0.62 -1.69 -0.03
C ASN A 171 -1.76 -1.57 -1.06
N LEU A 172 -2.81 -2.36 -0.87
CA LEU A 172 -4.05 -2.26 -1.63
C LEU A 172 -4.89 -1.05 -1.17
N GLY A 173 -5.43 -1.08 0.03
CA GLY A 173 -6.46 -0.16 0.49
C GLY A 173 -6.02 1.30 0.52
N MET A 174 -4.85 1.58 1.11
CA MET A 174 -4.29 2.93 1.10
C MET A 174 -3.54 3.22 -0.20
N GLY A 175 -2.79 2.24 -0.71
CA GLY A 175 -1.93 2.42 -1.86
C GLY A 175 -2.68 2.64 -3.17
N CYS A 176 -3.80 1.97 -3.39
CA CYS A 176 -4.58 2.05 -4.63
C CYS A 176 -5.72 3.06 -4.60
N ALA A 177 -6.09 3.60 -3.43
CA ALA A 177 -7.12 4.63 -3.32
C ALA A 177 -6.72 5.91 -4.06
N GLY A 178 -7.69 6.61 -4.61
CA GLY A 178 -7.49 7.98 -5.06
C GLY A 178 -7.23 8.94 -3.89
N ARG A 179 -6.94 10.20 -4.19
CA ARG A 179 -6.65 11.20 -3.15
C ARG A 179 -7.83 11.43 -2.21
N ASP A 180 -9.04 11.46 -2.75
CA ASP A 180 -10.30 11.55 -2.00
C ASP A 180 -10.46 10.35 -1.06
N GLY A 181 -10.26 9.15 -1.55
CA GLY A 181 -10.31 7.93 -0.76
C GLY A 181 -9.23 7.88 0.33
N LYS A 182 -8.02 8.37 0.04
CA LYS A 182 -6.98 8.49 1.07
C LYS A 182 -7.36 9.48 2.16
N LEU A 183 -7.98 10.61 1.79
CA LEU A 183 -8.44 11.59 2.79
C LEU A 183 -9.57 11.01 3.64
N ASP A 184 -10.53 10.32 3.04
CA ASP A 184 -11.63 9.68 3.73
C ASP A 184 -11.14 8.61 4.74
N GLN A 185 -10.15 7.80 4.37
CA GLN A 185 -9.56 6.82 5.30
C GLN A 185 -8.86 7.48 6.50
N HIS A 186 -8.28 8.66 6.34
CA HIS A 186 -7.52 9.35 7.39
C HIS A 186 -8.34 10.36 8.19
N SER A 187 -9.45 10.86 7.66
CA SER A 187 -10.17 11.98 8.25
C SER A 187 -11.67 11.87 8.01
N ASP A 188 -12.44 12.10 9.07
CA ASP A 188 -13.90 12.16 9.02
C ASP A 188 -14.40 13.61 8.85
N VAL A 189 -13.49 14.57 8.65
CA VAL A 189 -13.82 15.99 8.53
C VAL A 189 -13.04 16.64 7.38
N SER A 190 -13.55 17.76 6.88
CA SER A 190 -12.89 18.56 5.85
C SER A 190 -11.51 19.06 6.28
N PRO A 191 -10.55 19.26 5.34
CA PRO A 191 -9.27 19.87 5.65
C PRO A 191 -9.41 21.25 6.29
N LYS A 192 -8.43 21.63 7.12
CA LYS A 192 -8.41 22.94 7.80
C LYS A 192 -7.33 23.87 7.25
N VAL A 193 -7.65 25.16 7.17
CA VAL A 193 -6.70 26.20 6.77
C VAL A 193 -5.95 26.74 7.98
N LYS A 194 -4.61 26.66 7.96
CA LYS A 194 -3.73 27.33 8.93
C LYS A 194 -3.59 28.79 8.55
N LYS A 195 -4.44 29.66 9.10
CA LYS A 195 -4.52 31.09 8.77
C LYS A 195 -3.16 31.80 8.85
N LYS A 196 -2.33 31.46 9.87
CA LYS A 196 -0.99 32.10 10.06
C LYS A 196 -0.03 31.92 8.89
N THR A 197 -0.19 30.88 8.06
CA THR A 197 0.66 30.60 6.91
C THR A 197 -0.06 30.77 5.58
N CYS A 198 -1.35 31.05 5.60
CA CYS A 198 -2.14 31.32 4.40
C CYS A 198 -1.82 32.73 3.89
N ILE A 199 -1.41 32.85 2.63
CA ILE A 199 -1.07 34.11 1.96
C ILE A 199 -2.23 34.65 1.10
N GLY A 200 -3.41 34.11 1.19
CA GLY A 200 -4.59 34.56 0.44
C GLY A 200 -4.49 34.43 -1.08
N CYS A 201 -3.62 33.58 -1.62
CA CYS A 201 -3.35 33.50 -3.06
C CYS A 201 -4.49 32.94 -3.93
N GLY A 202 -5.52 32.37 -3.35
CA GLY A 202 -6.73 31.87 -4.02
C GLY A 202 -6.58 30.55 -4.81
N ARG A 203 -5.37 29.98 -4.91
CA ARG A 203 -5.16 28.74 -5.69
C ARG A 203 -6.06 27.59 -5.25
N CYS A 204 -6.23 27.39 -3.94
CA CYS A 204 -7.11 26.34 -3.42
C CYS A 204 -8.57 26.52 -3.87
N ARG A 205 -9.06 27.77 -3.96
CA ARG A 205 -10.41 28.07 -4.47
C ARG A 205 -10.53 27.75 -5.97
N LEU A 206 -9.51 28.10 -6.76
CA LEU A 206 -9.49 27.85 -8.20
C LEU A 206 -9.58 26.34 -8.54
N PHE A 207 -8.97 25.49 -7.71
CA PHE A 207 -8.92 24.04 -7.91
C PHE A 207 -9.96 23.29 -7.06
N CYS A 208 -10.91 23.97 -6.43
CA CYS A 208 -11.98 23.32 -5.67
C CYS A 208 -13.17 22.97 -6.59
N PRO A 209 -13.40 21.68 -6.93
CA PRO A 209 -14.47 21.31 -7.85
C PRO A 209 -15.86 21.53 -7.23
N ALA A 210 -15.97 21.51 -5.90
CA ALA A 210 -17.22 21.71 -5.17
C ALA A 210 -17.50 23.19 -4.84
N GLY A 211 -16.59 24.13 -5.17
CA GLY A 211 -16.75 25.53 -4.79
C GLY A 211 -16.78 25.79 -3.28
N ALA A 212 -16.31 24.85 -2.48
CA ALA A 212 -16.39 24.88 -1.00
C ALA A 212 -15.43 25.89 -0.35
N ILE A 213 -14.64 26.66 -1.11
CA ILE A 213 -13.61 27.53 -0.54
C ILE A 213 -13.90 29.00 -0.84
N THR A 214 -14.07 29.77 0.22
CA THR A 214 -14.14 31.23 0.18
C THR A 214 -12.78 31.84 0.47
N LEU A 215 -12.56 33.07 0.00
CA LEU A 215 -11.31 33.80 0.17
C LEU A 215 -11.64 35.23 0.56
N ASP A 216 -11.19 35.58 1.77
CA ASP A 216 -11.06 36.96 2.22
C ASP A 216 -9.55 37.27 2.33
N GLU A 217 -9.04 37.70 3.47
CA GLU A 217 -7.59 37.78 3.71
C GLU A 217 -6.93 36.40 3.70
N THR A 218 -7.63 35.37 4.14
CA THR A 218 -7.21 33.96 4.14
C THR A 218 -8.33 33.08 3.60
N ALA A 219 -7.98 31.89 3.12
CA ALA A 219 -8.97 30.90 2.67
C ALA A 219 -9.77 30.34 3.86
N SER A 220 -11.05 30.00 3.61
CA SER A 220 -11.91 29.26 4.51
C SER A 220 -12.61 28.14 3.75
N ILE A 221 -12.71 26.96 4.33
CA ILE A 221 -13.35 25.77 3.75
C ILE A 221 -14.70 25.56 4.44
N ASN A 222 -15.77 25.52 3.65
CA ASN A 222 -17.09 25.15 4.15
C ASN A 222 -17.20 23.62 4.23
N PRO A 223 -17.34 23.01 5.42
CA PRO A 223 -17.39 21.57 5.57
C PRO A 223 -18.64 20.92 4.96
N GLU A 224 -19.76 21.65 4.86
CA GLU A 224 -21.03 21.13 4.32
C GLU A 224 -20.98 20.94 2.80
N THR A 225 -20.19 21.76 2.10
CA THR A 225 -20.01 21.68 0.66
C THR A 225 -18.72 20.98 0.24
N CYS A 226 -17.82 20.70 1.19
CA CYS A 226 -16.56 20.03 0.93
C CYS A 226 -16.78 18.54 0.66
N ILE A 227 -16.39 18.08 -0.55
CA ILE A 227 -16.49 16.67 -0.96
C ILE A 227 -15.25 15.84 -0.61
N GLY A 228 -14.30 16.36 0.16
CA GLY A 228 -13.13 15.57 0.60
C GLY A 228 -12.10 15.22 -0.48
N CYS A 229 -12.11 15.82 -1.67
CA CYS A 229 -11.23 15.45 -2.78
C CYS A 229 -9.74 15.75 -2.56
N GLY A 230 -9.35 16.50 -1.53
CA GLY A 230 -7.95 16.81 -1.18
C GLY A 230 -7.19 17.71 -2.15
N GLN A 231 -7.79 18.19 -3.26
CA GLN A 231 -7.11 19.01 -4.27
C GLN A 231 -6.52 20.32 -3.70
N CYS A 232 -7.20 20.92 -2.74
CA CYS A 232 -6.74 22.13 -2.07
C CYS A 232 -5.43 21.92 -1.28
N ILE A 233 -5.19 20.71 -0.76
CA ILE A 233 -3.96 20.36 -0.05
C ILE A 233 -2.77 20.40 -1.02
N LEU A 234 -2.92 19.75 -2.17
CA LEU A 234 -1.89 19.67 -3.20
C LEU A 234 -1.54 21.03 -3.80
N THR A 235 -2.56 21.87 -4.04
CA THR A 235 -2.40 23.13 -4.76
C THR A 235 -1.91 24.27 -3.89
N CYS A 236 -1.86 24.10 -2.56
CA CYS A 236 -1.43 25.15 -1.64
C CYS A 236 0.11 25.30 -1.64
N PRO A 237 0.68 26.43 -2.17
CA PRO A 237 2.12 26.59 -2.30
C PRO A 237 2.84 26.67 -0.94
N ASN A 238 2.12 27.09 0.10
CA ASN A 238 2.68 27.24 1.45
C ASN A 238 2.32 26.09 2.39
N GLY A 239 1.66 25.01 1.88
CA GLY A 239 1.20 23.91 2.72
C GLY A 239 0.28 24.36 3.87
N SER A 240 -0.50 25.44 3.64
CA SER A 240 -1.36 26.02 4.68
C SER A 240 -2.65 25.24 4.89
N ILE A 241 -3.00 24.33 3.98
CA ILE A 241 -4.19 23.46 4.11
C ILE A 241 -3.73 22.13 4.67
N ARG A 242 -4.31 21.75 5.80
CA ARG A 242 -3.89 20.61 6.59
C ARG A 242 -4.96 19.53 6.65
N ILE A 243 -4.53 18.29 6.57
CA ILE A 243 -5.34 17.13 6.90
C ILE A 243 -5.60 17.16 8.40
N VAL A 244 -6.84 16.87 8.78
CA VAL A 244 -7.19 16.63 10.18
C VAL A 244 -7.16 15.11 10.39
N TRP A 245 -6.07 14.63 10.95
CA TRP A 245 -5.86 13.21 11.25
C TRP A 245 -6.68 12.82 12.49
N ASN A 246 -7.99 12.58 12.32
CA ASN A 246 -8.92 12.34 13.41
C ASN A 246 -9.60 10.97 13.39
N SER A 247 -9.41 10.17 12.32
CA SER A 247 -9.83 8.77 12.36
C SER A 247 -9.09 8.03 13.47
N SER A 248 -9.82 7.28 14.29
CA SER A 248 -9.16 6.38 15.25
C SER A 248 -8.34 5.33 14.51
N THR A 249 -7.33 4.76 15.18
CA THR A 249 -6.50 3.70 14.60
C THR A 249 -7.33 2.49 14.17
N GLU A 250 -8.38 2.19 14.91
CA GLU A 250 -9.32 1.11 14.60
C GLU A 250 -10.15 1.44 13.34
N LEU A 251 -10.77 2.63 13.31
CA LEU A 251 -11.60 3.05 12.16
C LEU A 251 -10.76 3.15 10.87
N PHE A 252 -9.55 3.70 10.97
CA PHE A 252 -8.61 3.75 9.87
C PHE A 252 -8.33 2.36 9.28
N GLN A 253 -8.06 1.36 10.14
CA GLN A 253 -7.79 -0.01 9.72
C GLN A 253 -9.00 -0.66 9.05
N LYS A 254 -10.21 -0.44 9.57
CA LYS A 254 -11.46 -0.93 8.97
C LYS A 254 -11.70 -0.32 7.58
N LYS A 255 -11.61 1.00 7.46
CA LYS A 255 -11.72 1.73 6.19
C LYS A 255 -10.71 1.20 5.17
N MET A 256 -9.46 1.02 5.58
CA MET A 256 -8.38 0.50 4.74
C MET A 256 -8.67 -0.94 4.23
N ALA A 257 -9.23 -1.81 5.06
CA ALA A 257 -9.63 -3.16 4.65
C ALA A 257 -10.77 -3.13 3.60
N GLU A 258 -11.76 -2.25 3.76
CA GLU A 258 -12.85 -2.10 2.79
C GLU A 258 -12.40 -1.47 1.47
N TYR A 259 -11.45 -0.54 1.50
CA TYR A 259 -10.81 -0.06 0.27
C TYR A 259 -10.04 -1.19 -0.44
N SER A 260 -9.39 -2.08 0.33
CA SER A 260 -8.72 -3.28 -0.24
C SER A 260 -9.72 -4.21 -0.92
N LEU A 261 -10.91 -4.41 -0.32
CA LEU A 261 -12.00 -5.18 -0.93
C LEU A 261 -12.37 -4.59 -2.31
N GLY A 262 -12.48 -3.25 -2.42
CA GLY A 262 -12.76 -2.61 -3.70
C GLY A 262 -11.65 -2.75 -4.74
N VAL A 263 -10.39 -2.88 -4.31
CA VAL A 263 -9.27 -3.10 -5.26
C VAL A 263 -9.34 -4.48 -5.91
N VAL A 264 -9.73 -5.51 -5.14
CA VAL A 264 -9.82 -6.88 -5.65
C VAL A 264 -11.19 -7.24 -6.20
N ALA A 265 -12.20 -6.39 -6.04
CA ALA A 265 -13.56 -6.64 -6.52
C ALA A 265 -13.57 -6.91 -8.03
N GLY A 266 -14.09 -8.08 -8.41
CA GLY A 266 -14.11 -8.58 -9.79
C GLY A 266 -12.75 -9.04 -10.32
N LYS A 267 -11.75 -9.16 -9.45
CA LYS A 267 -10.39 -9.66 -9.74
C LYS A 267 -9.93 -10.69 -8.69
N GLU A 268 -10.84 -11.33 -7.99
CA GLU A 268 -10.53 -12.24 -6.89
C GLU A 268 -9.61 -13.38 -7.36
N GLU A 269 -9.86 -13.94 -8.55
CA GLU A 269 -9.02 -14.97 -9.16
C GLU A 269 -7.89 -14.41 -10.03
N GLN A 270 -7.91 -13.12 -10.35
CA GLN A 270 -6.94 -12.40 -11.16
C GLN A 270 -6.00 -11.55 -10.29
N SER A 271 -5.86 -11.90 -9.01
CA SER A 271 -4.97 -11.19 -8.07
C SER A 271 -4.00 -12.14 -7.40
N LEU A 272 -2.74 -11.70 -7.29
CA LEU A 272 -1.69 -12.40 -6.55
C LEU A 272 -0.95 -11.43 -5.64
N PHE A 273 -0.66 -11.89 -4.44
CA PHE A 273 -0.02 -11.09 -3.39
C PHE A 273 1.31 -11.70 -3.01
N PHE A 274 2.33 -10.84 -2.90
CA PHE A 274 3.67 -11.24 -2.47
C PHE A 274 4.13 -10.28 -1.38
N ASN A 275 4.42 -10.80 -0.19
CA ASN A 275 4.96 -10.03 0.92
C ASN A 275 6.46 -10.33 1.09
N PHE A 276 7.25 -9.29 1.04
CA PHE A 276 8.69 -9.36 1.27
C PHE A 276 8.96 -8.96 2.73
N ILE A 277 9.27 -9.94 3.58
CA ILE A 277 9.64 -9.74 4.98
C ILE A 277 11.16 -9.60 5.05
N ILE A 278 11.65 -8.51 4.50
CA ILE A 278 13.06 -8.13 4.42
C ILE A 278 13.19 -6.67 4.81
N ASN A 279 14.23 -6.33 5.58
CA ASN A 279 14.45 -4.97 6.06
C ASN A 279 13.21 -4.40 6.78
N VAL A 280 12.65 -5.17 7.73
CA VAL A 280 11.40 -4.82 8.45
C VAL A 280 11.64 -3.61 9.34
N THR A 281 11.48 -2.41 8.77
CA THR A 281 11.61 -1.14 9.49
C THR A 281 10.44 -0.89 10.44
N PRO A 282 10.63 -0.12 11.52
CA PRO A 282 9.53 0.24 12.41
C PRO A 282 8.50 1.15 11.72
N GLN A 283 8.93 2.02 10.79
CA GLN A 283 8.06 2.97 10.11
C GLN A 283 7.76 2.57 8.65
N CYS A 284 6.76 3.24 8.09
CA CYS A 284 6.33 3.07 6.71
C CYS A 284 7.31 3.72 5.71
N ASP A 285 7.43 3.13 4.50
CA ASP A 285 8.16 3.70 3.36
C ASP A 285 7.59 5.05 2.87
N CYS A 286 6.45 5.49 3.43
CA CYS A 286 5.87 6.80 3.14
C CYS A 286 6.57 7.96 3.88
N LEU A 287 7.47 7.67 4.81
CA LEU A 287 8.32 8.67 5.46
C LEU A 287 9.62 8.87 4.65
N ASN A 288 10.18 10.06 4.76
CA ASN A 288 11.40 10.45 4.05
C ASN A 288 12.70 9.97 4.73
N PHE A 289 12.60 8.96 5.56
CA PHE A 289 13.71 8.29 6.24
C PHE A 289 13.36 6.83 6.52
N SER A 290 14.37 6.04 6.80
CA SER A 290 14.22 4.65 7.27
C SER A 290 15.07 4.47 8.51
N ASP A 291 14.50 3.85 9.52
CA ASP A 291 15.24 3.43 10.70
C ASP A 291 15.74 1.99 10.55
N ALA A 292 16.57 1.52 11.46
CA ALA A 292 17.09 0.17 11.47
C ALA A 292 15.96 -0.87 11.56
N PRO A 293 16.09 -2.02 10.87
CA PRO A 293 15.09 -3.09 10.93
C PRO A 293 14.99 -3.67 12.33
N ILE A 294 13.78 -4.04 12.74
CA ILE A 294 13.47 -4.56 14.08
C ILE A 294 13.71 -6.07 14.23
N VAL A 295 13.75 -6.80 13.12
CA VAL A 295 14.07 -8.23 13.00
C VAL A 295 15.01 -8.43 11.81
N GLY A 296 15.73 -9.54 11.77
CA GLY A 296 16.50 -9.94 10.58
C GLY A 296 15.59 -10.25 9.38
N ASP A 297 16.17 -10.27 8.18
CA ASP A 297 15.44 -10.67 6.97
C ASP A 297 14.92 -12.11 7.11
N ILE A 298 13.63 -12.32 6.84
CA ILE A 298 12.94 -13.59 7.07
C ILE A 298 12.72 -14.33 5.75
N GLY A 299 12.02 -13.72 4.81
CA GLY A 299 11.67 -14.39 3.57
C GLY A 299 10.68 -13.64 2.71
N ILE A 300 10.13 -14.37 1.73
CA ILE A 300 9.10 -13.88 0.82
C ILE A 300 7.94 -14.85 0.84
N LEU A 301 6.73 -14.32 0.92
CA LEU A 301 5.49 -15.11 0.87
C LEU A 301 4.74 -14.83 -0.43
N ALA A 302 3.93 -15.81 -0.84
CA ALA A 302 2.98 -15.67 -1.94
C ALA A 302 1.63 -16.30 -1.58
N SER A 303 0.53 -15.64 -1.93
CA SER A 303 -0.84 -16.16 -1.74
C SER A 303 -1.81 -15.51 -2.74
N THR A 304 -2.98 -16.11 -2.88
CA THR A 304 -4.15 -15.50 -3.53
C THR A 304 -5.04 -14.76 -2.54
N ASP A 305 -4.74 -14.81 -1.24
CA ASP A 305 -5.51 -14.21 -0.16
C ASP A 305 -4.68 -13.12 0.55
N PRO A 306 -5.10 -11.84 0.48
CA PRO A 306 -4.33 -10.73 1.06
C PRO A 306 -4.40 -10.67 2.59
N VAL A 307 -5.45 -11.25 3.21
CA VAL A 307 -5.58 -11.31 4.67
C VAL A 307 -4.69 -12.42 5.23
N ALA A 308 -4.74 -13.61 4.61
CA ALA A 308 -3.93 -14.75 5.00
C ALA A 308 -2.43 -14.48 4.89
N ILE A 309 -2.00 -13.84 3.80
CA ILE A 309 -0.57 -13.52 3.61
C ILE A 309 -0.08 -12.50 4.65
N ASP A 310 -0.90 -11.53 5.01
CA ASP A 310 -0.56 -10.54 6.04
C ASP A 310 -0.55 -11.17 7.45
N GLN A 311 -1.50 -12.08 7.75
CA GLN A 311 -1.48 -12.84 9.01
C GLN A 311 -0.21 -13.68 9.11
N ALA A 312 0.12 -14.47 8.08
CA ALA A 312 1.32 -15.29 8.05
C ALA A 312 2.61 -14.44 8.17
N SER A 313 2.63 -13.28 7.53
CA SER A 313 3.77 -12.34 7.62
C SER A 313 3.95 -11.82 9.05
N ALA A 314 2.87 -11.42 9.71
CA ALA A 314 2.92 -10.95 11.10
C ALA A 314 3.37 -12.05 12.06
N ASP A 315 2.87 -13.28 11.87
CA ASP A 315 3.25 -14.44 12.69
C ASP A 315 4.73 -14.78 12.53
N LEU A 316 5.27 -14.73 11.30
CA LEU A 316 6.70 -14.97 11.04
C LEU A 316 7.59 -13.88 11.67
N VAL A 317 7.19 -12.61 11.62
CA VAL A 317 7.90 -11.51 12.29
C VAL A 317 7.88 -11.71 13.81
N ASN A 318 6.72 -12.07 14.36
CA ASN A 318 6.58 -12.32 15.81
C ASN A 318 7.39 -13.56 16.26
N LYS A 319 7.52 -14.58 15.41
CA LYS A 319 8.35 -15.77 15.67
C LYS A 319 9.86 -15.47 15.65
N ALA A 320 10.31 -14.40 14.97
CA ALA A 320 11.71 -14.04 14.89
C ALA A 320 12.23 -13.41 16.19
N SER A 321 13.55 -13.44 16.39
CA SER A 321 14.22 -12.67 17.45
C SER A 321 14.27 -11.19 17.06
N GLY A 322 13.90 -10.30 17.96
CA GLY A 322 14.07 -8.86 17.81
C GLY A 322 15.54 -8.44 17.83
N ILE A 323 15.88 -7.39 17.09
CA ILE A 323 17.24 -6.83 17.06
C ILE A 323 17.39 -5.80 18.18
N VAL A 324 18.34 -6.04 19.09
CA VAL A 324 18.68 -5.13 20.19
C VAL A 324 19.28 -3.84 19.64
N GLY A 325 18.92 -2.71 20.25
CA GLY A 325 19.44 -1.39 19.85
C GLY A 325 18.67 -0.73 18.69
N THR A 326 17.52 -1.27 18.31
CA THR A 326 16.59 -0.68 17.35
C THR A 326 15.43 0.01 18.06
N ALA A 327 14.43 0.47 17.30
CA ALA A 327 13.18 1.03 17.85
C ALA A 327 12.36 0.00 18.65
N LEU A 328 12.61 -1.28 18.48
CA LEU A 328 11.99 -2.36 19.26
C LEU A 328 12.71 -2.48 20.63
N THR A 329 12.12 -1.90 21.66
CA THR A 329 12.70 -1.89 23.02
C THR A 329 12.09 -2.94 23.94
N THR A 330 10.95 -3.51 23.57
CA THR A 330 10.25 -4.59 24.30
C THR A 330 9.85 -5.69 23.33
N ASN A 331 9.39 -6.83 23.81
CA ASN A 331 8.93 -7.95 22.98
C ASN A 331 10.02 -8.48 22.02
N LEU A 332 11.27 -8.58 22.52
CA LEU A 332 12.43 -9.01 21.73
C LEU A 332 12.52 -10.53 21.55
N ALA A 333 11.92 -11.31 22.45
CA ALA A 333 12.02 -12.77 22.39
C ALA A 333 11.17 -13.36 21.24
N PRO A 334 11.57 -14.50 20.66
CA PRO A 334 10.74 -15.24 19.71
C PRO A 334 9.36 -15.56 20.29
N GLY A 335 8.30 -15.33 19.48
CA GLY A 335 6.91 -15.53 19.88
C GLY A 335 6.23 -14.32 20.51
N GLU A 336 6.98 -13.28 20.87
CA GLU A 336 6.40 -12.03 21.37
C GLU A 336 5.98 -11.12 20.20
N ASP A 337 4.94 -10.31 20.43
CA ASP A 337 4.38 -9.40 19.41
C ASP A 337 5.31 -8.19 19.17
N LYS A 338 6.05 -8.21 18.07
CA LYS A 338 7.01 -7.18 17.69
C LYS A 338 6.34 -5.84 17.36
N PHE A 339 5.17 -5.90 16.75
CA PHE A 339 4.45 -4.68 16.37
C PHE A 339 3.84 -3.98 17.58
N ARG A 340 3.34 -4.71 18.55
CA ARG A 340 2.95 -4.14 19.85
C ARG A 340 4.16 -3.71 20.68
N GLY A 341 5.33 -4.29 20.46
CA GLY A 341 6.59 -3.85 21.05
C GLY A 341 7.02 -2.46 20.59
N ILE A 342 6.67 -2.07 19.35
CA ILE A 342 6.92 -0.74 18.79
C ILE A 342 5.74 0.21 19.06
N TYR A 343 4.51 -0.27 18.87
CA TYR A 343 3.26 0.49 18.93
C TYR A 343 2.27 -0.14 19.92
N PRO A 344 2.51 -0.03 21.24
CA PRO A 344 1.76 -0.78 22.25
C PRO A 344 0.26 -0.44 22.30
N HIS A 345 -0.12 0.73 21.80
CA HIS A 345 -1.52 1.19 21.80
C HIS A 345 -2.28 0.85 20.51
N ILE A 346 -1.64 0.15 19.56
CA ILE A 346 -2.26 -0.20 18.28
C ILE A 346 -2.57 -1.69 18.25
N ASP A 347 -3.84 -2.01 18.09
CA ASP A 347 -4.27 -3.37 17.75
C ASP A 347 -4.23 -3.56 16.24
N TRP A 348 -3.13 -4.10 15.74
CA TRP A 348 -2.93 -4.35 14.31
C TRP A 348 -3.85 -5.44 13.76
N SER A 349 -4.45 -6.28 14.61
CA SER A 349 -5.32 -7.37 14.17
C SER A 349 -6.65 -6.88 13.60
N VAL A 350 -7.03 -5.63 13.87
CA VAL A 350 -8.29 -5.03 13.40
C VAL A 350 -8.38 -5.03 11.87
N GLN A 351 -7.32 -4.68 11.15
CA GLN A 351 -7.33 -4.69 9.68
C GLN A 351 -7.60 -6.08 9.10
N LEU A 352 -7.08 -7.13 9.74
CA LEU A 352 -7.26 -8.52 9.29
C LEU A 352 -8.63 -9.07 9.68
N SER A 353 -9.04 -8.86 10.94
CA SER A 353 -10.35 -9.32 11.42
C SER A 353 -11.51 -8.63 10.68
N HIS A 354 -11.36 -7.34 10.35
CA HIS A 354 -12.36 -6.64 9.57
C HIS A 354 -12.33 -7.08 8.09
N GLY A 355 -11.14 -7.28 7.52
CA GLY A 355 -10.97 -7.83 6.18
C GLY A 355 -11.65 -9.19 6.02
N GLU A 356 -11.47 -10.09 6.99
CA GLU A 356 -12.16 -11.39 7.03
C GLU A 356 -13.68 -11.21 7.16
N LYS A 357 -14.14 -10.32 8.04
CA LYS A 357 -15.57 -10.03 8.25
C LYS A 357 -16.27 -9.56 6.99
N VAL A 358 -15.63 -8.72 6.19
CA VAL A 358 -16.21 -8.17 4.94
C VAL A 358 -15.93 -9.03 3.70
N GLY A 359 -15.28 -10.19 3.86
CA GLY A 359 -15.06 -11.15 2.77
C GLY A 359 -13.86 -10.83 1.88
N LEU A 360 -12.90 -10.02 2.34
CA LEU A 360 -11.65 -9.77 1.62
C LEU A 360 -10.74 -11.00 1.55
N GLY A 361 -10.78 -11.86 2.56
CA GLY A 361 -9.98 -13.08 2.69
C GLY A 361 -10.21 -13.74 4.04
N THR A 362 -9.31 -14.64 4.45
CA THR A 362 -9.38 -15.34 5.75
C THR A 362 -8.07 -15.20 6.51
N ARG A 363 -8.14 -15.20 7.84
CA ARG A 363 -6.96 -15.26 8.71
C ARG A 363 -6.43 -16.68 8.90
N GLU A 364 -7.22 -17.68 8.56
CA GLU A 364 -6.84 -19.09 8.63
C GLU A 364 -6.00 -19.46 7.42
N TYR A 365 -4.77 -19.90 7.64
CA TYR A 365 -3.85 -20.24 6.55
C TYR A 365 -3.08 -21.53 6.83
N GLU A 366 -2.55 -22.10 5.75
CA GLU A 366 -1.52 -23.15 5.79
C GLU A 366 -0.23 -22.57 5.23
N LEU A 367 0.85 -22.55 6.04
CA LEU A 367 2.16 -22.12 5.59
C LEU A 367 2.90 -23.29 4.91
N ILE A 368 3.21 -23.13 3.63
CA ILE A 368 3.85 -24.16 2.80
C ILE A 368 5.26 -23.66 2.45
N GLU A 369 6.27 -24.24 3.09
CA GLU A 369 7.68 -23.95 2.75
C GLU A 369 8.07 -24.68 1.45
N ILE A 370 8.69 -23.94 0.53
CA ILE A 370 9.08 -24.44 -0.80
C ILE A 370 10.55 -24.18 -1.13
#